data_1df6350a5705103bc4b8e8c7a7571834
#
_entry.id   1df6350a5705103bc4b8e8c7a7571834
#
_cell.length_a   1.000
_cell.length_b   1.000
_cell.length_c   1.000
_cell.angle_alpha   90.00
_cell.angle_beta   90.00
_cell.angle_gamma   90.00
#
_symmetry.space_group_name_H-M   'P 1'
#
loop_
_entity.id
_entity.type
_entity.pdbx_description
1 polymer ?
#
loop_
_entity_poly.entity_id
_entity_poly.type
_entity_poly.pdbx_seq_one_letter_code
_entity_poly.pdbx_strand_id
1 'polypeptide(L)'
;AENVIVATGASPVLPPISGLDEAHVVTSKEILEVDKLPDHLVVIGGGAIGCEFASFFSNVGVQVSLIEVLPEIIFPLDNELAGMLRKSIKGVNFHLESKVERITANSVVYSQNGESKNISCDMVLVSVGRKPNVEGLGLENIDIDFDQHGIKVNQAMQTNVPHIYAVGDVTGTSMLAHSASRMGEVAVRNMSGEQDTMRYHAIPWVVYTNPEAAWVGMTEAEAKDKGIPVK
;
A
#
# COMPACT_ATOMS: atom_id res chain seq x y z
N ALA A 1 -22.78 6.81 -23.44
CA ALA A 1 -21.79 5.77 -23.80
C ALA A 1 -22.45 4.40 -23.69
N GLU A 2 -22.06 3.45 -24.52
CA GLU A 2 -22.56 2.07 -24.42
C GLU A 2 -21.95 1.36 -23.22
N ASN A 3 -20.69 1.63 -22.92
CA ASN A 3 -19.99 1.13 -21.76
C ASN A 3 -19.19 2.26 -21.08
N VAL A 4 -18.96 2.12 -19.77
CA VAL A 4 -18.18 3.04 -18.95
C VAL A 4 -17.18 2.25 -18.12
N ILE A 5 -15.93 2.75 -18.01
CA ILE A 5 -14.91 2.22 -17.11
C ILE A 5 -14.62 3.28 -16.04
N VAL A 6 -14.74 2.91 -14.77
CA VAL A 6 -14.29 3.70 -13.64
C VAL A 6 -12.87 3.27 -13.27
N ALA A 7 -11.90 4.17 -13.38
CA ALA A 7 -10.48 3.92 -13.13
C ALA A 7 -9.85 5.08 -12.33
N THR A 8 -10.54 5.53 -11.29
CA THR A 8 -10.18 6.72 -10.50
C THR A 8 -9.05 6.48 -9.50
N GLY A 9 -8.58 5.23 -9.37
CA GLY A 9 -7.42 4.89 -8.54
C GLY A 9 -7.66 4.99 -7.04
N ALA A 10 -6.59 5.27 -6.31
CA ALA A 10 -6.59 5.41 -4.85
C ALA A 10 -5.68 6.57 -4.42
N SER A 11 -5.92 7.09 -3.22
CA SER A 11 -5.14 8.15 -2.58
C SER A 11 -4.46 7.65 -1.31
N PRO A 12 -3.33 8.24 -0.88
CA PRO A 12 -2.72 7.92 0.41
C PRO A 12 -3.69 8.11 1.57
N VAL A 13 -3.62 7.22 2.56
CA VAL A 13 -4.39 7.36 3.80
C VAL A 13 -3.59 8.24 4.76
N LEU A 14 -4.25 9.26 5.31
CA LEU A 14 -3.75 10.02 6.45
C LEU A 14 -4.46 9.51 7.71
N PRO A 15 -3.73 8.85 8.62
CA PRO A 15 -4.30 8.32 9.86
C PRO A 15 -4.62 9.47 10.83
N PRO A 16 -5.51 9.30 11.81
CA PRO A 16 -5.85 10.35 12.77
C PRO A 16 -4.74 10.56 13.82
N ILE A 17 -3.58 11.04 13.36
CA ILE A 17 -2.41 11.37 14.17
C ILE A 17 -2.28 12.89 14.23
N SER A 18 -2.02 13.46 15.40
CA SER A 18 -1.78 14.89 15.57
C SER A 18 -0.47 15.31 14.88
N GLY A 19 -0.47 16.45 14.20
CA GLY A 19 0.69 17.02 13.52
C GLY A 19 0.88 16.55 12.06
N LEU A 20 -0.15 15.97 11.42
CA LEU A 20 -0.10 15.64 9.98
C LEU A 20 -0.11 16.88 9.08
N ASP A 21 -0.47 18.03 9.59
CA ASP A 21 -0.49 19.34 8.93
C ASP A 21 0.85 20.09 9.00
N GLU A 22 1.85 19.53 9.67
CA GLU A 22 3.20 20.10 9.71
C GLU A 22 3.83 20.09 8.31
N ALA A 23 4.55 21.16 7.95
CA ALA A 23 5.07 21.39 6.60
C ALA A 23 6.09 20.33 6.11
N HIS A 24 6.72 19.59 7.03
CA HIS A 24 7.70 18.54 6.72
C HIS A 24 7.07 17.13 6.63
N VAL A 25 5.74 17.02 6.77
CA VAL A 25 5.02 15.75 6.61
C VAL A 25 4.59 15.60 5.15
N VAL A 26 4.96 14.48 4.56
CA VAL A 26 4.73 14.18 3.14
C VAL A 26 4.09 12.80 2.99
N THR A 27 3.40 12.59 1.88
CA THR A 27 2.94 11.26 1.45
C THR A 27 3.83 10.72 0.33
N SER A 28 3.48 9.53 -0.18
CA SER A 28 4.17 8.91 -1.32
C SER A 28 4.12 9.76 -2.61
N LYS A 29 3.28 10.79 -2.68
CA LYS A 29 3.21 11.70 -3.81
C LYS A 29 4.22 12.84 -3.65
N GLU A 30 4.16 13.56 -2.55
CA GLU A 30 4.99 14.75 -2.33
C GLU A 30 6.48 14.38 -2.17
N ILE A 31 6.80 13.21 -1.59
CA ILE A 31 8.19 12.78 -1.42
C ILE A 31 8.93 12.56 -2.76
N LEU A 32 8.22 12.33 -3.86
CA LEU A 32 8.81 12.22 -5.20
C LEU A 32 9.19 13.58 -5.81
N GLU A 33 8.71 14.68 -5.22
CA GLU A 33 8.90 16.05 -5.71
C GLU A 33 9.85 16.87 -4.80
N VAL A 34 10.53 16.22 -3.84
CA VAL A 34 11.45 16.92 -2.93
C VAL A 34 12.70 17.42 -3.66
N ASP A 35 12.99 18.69 -3.51
CA ASP A 35 14.18 19.32 -4.12
C ASP A 35 15.47 19.06 -3.34
N LYS A 36 15.37 18.68 -2.07
CA LYS A 36 16.50 18.47 -1.16
C LYS A 36 16.31 17.21 -0.33
N LEU A 37 17.36 16.40 -0.21
CA LEU A 37 17.36 15.26 0.68
C LEU A 37 17.30 15.71 2.14
N PRO A 38 16.48 15.07 2.99
CA PRO A 38 16.50 15.31 4.43
C PRO A 38 17.77 14.73 5.07
N ASP A 39 18.17 15.24 6.22
CA ASP A 39 19.24 14.62 7.02
C ASP A 39 18.71 13.36 7.73
N HIS A 40 17.47 13.41 8.25
CA HIS A 40 16.80 12.28 8.89
C HIS A 40 15.33 12.16 8.45
N LEU A 41 15.01 11.10 7.72
CA LEU A 41 13.66 10.71 7.33
C LEU A 41 13.05 9.73 8.34
N VAL A 42 11.87 10.05 8.88
CA VAL A 42 11.04 9.07 9.58
C VAL A 42 9.93 8.57 8.66
N VAL A 43 9.85 7.27 8.46
CA VAL A 43 8.80 6.60 7.68
C VAL A 43 7.77 5.99 8.62
N ILE A 44 6.51 6.34 8.47
CA ILE A 44 5.38 5.79 9.23
C ILE A 44 4.64 4.80 8.35
N GLY A 45 4.76 3.51 8.68
CA GLY A 45 4.18 2.37 7.94
C GLY A 45 5.23 1.54 7.21
N GLY A 46 5.32 0.26 7.56
CA GLY A 46 6.26 -0.73 7.03
C GLY A 46 5.71 -1.56 5.87
N GLY A 47 4.70 -1.07 5.14
CA GLY A 47 4.24 -1.68 3.89
C GLY A 47 5.24 -1.51 2.74
N ALA A 48 4.88 -1.99 1.53
CA ALA A 48 5.74 -1.93 0.34
C ALA A 48 6.26 -0.51 0.08
N ILE A 49 5.37 0.47 0.02
CA ILE A 49 5.72 1.89 -0.22
C ILE A 49 6.71 2.41 0.81
N GLY A 50 6.45 2.19 2.11
CA GLY A 50 7.33 2.64 3.18
C GLY A 50 8.71 2.00 3.12
N CYS A 51 8.78 0.70 2.88
CA CYS A 51 10.04 -0.04 2.77
C CYS A 51 10.84 0.34 1.52
N GLU A 52 10.18 0.59 0.39
CA GLU A 52 10.84 1.04 -0.84
C GLU A 52 11.48 2.41 -0.66
N PHE A 53 10.75 3.39 -0.12
CA PHE A 53 11.32 4.70 0.18
C PHE A 53 12.39 4.63 1.26
N ALA A 54 12.18 3.84 2.33
CA ALA A 54 13.21 3.66 3.36
C ALA A 54 14.51 3.09 2.77
N SER A 55 14.41 2.09 1.91
CA SER A 55 15.54 1.50 1.19
C SER A 55 16.20 2.51 0.25
N PHE A 56 15.42 3.25 -0.53
CA PHE A 56 15.93 4.26 -1.45
C PHE A 56 16.70 5.35 -0.70
N PHE A 57 16.08 6.00 0.27
CA PHE A 57 16.70 7.13 0.99
C PHE A 57 17.93 6.69 1.79
N SER A 58 17.92 5.50 2.40
CA SER A 58 19.09 4.99 3.10
C SER A 58 20.28 4.72 2.14
N ASN A 59 20.00 4.23 0.92
CA ASN A 59 21.03 3.98 -0.09
C ASN A 59 21.67 5.28 -0.63
N VAL A 60 20.98 6.39 -0.59
CA VAL A 60 21.54 7.71 -0.97
C VAL A 60 22.12 8.48 0.23
N GLY A 61 22.25 7.84 1.39
CA GLY A 61 22.97 8.36 2.56
C GLY A 61 22.12 9.13 3.57
N VAL A 62 20.80 9.14 3.43
CA VAL A 62 19.88 9.71 4.42
C VAL A 62 19.78 8.78 5.63
N GLN A 63 19.80 9.34 6.84
CA GLN A 63 19.42 8.56 8.04
C GLN A 63 17.94 8.23 8.00
N VAL A 64 17.57 6.95 8.14
CA VAL A 64 16.18 6.51 8.05
C VAL A 64 15.75 5.75 9.30
N SER A 65 14.60 6.12 9.85
CA SER A 65 13.89 5.37 10.88
C SER A 65 12.51 4.99 10.37
N LEU A 66 12.13 3.71 10.44
CA LEU A 66 10.82 3.21 10.02
C LEU A 66 10.04 2.70 11.23
N ILE A 67 8.84 3.24 11.45
CA ILE A 67 7.94 2.88 12.55
C ILE A 67 6.78 2.07 11.97
N GLU A 68 6.62 0.83 12.48
CA GLU A 68 5.56 -0.09 12.07
C GLU A 68 4.81 -0.63 13.29
N VAL A 69 3.49 -0.64 13.23
CA VAL A 69 2.62 -1.12 14.32
C VAL A 69 2.57 -2.64 14.39
N LEU A 70 2.78 -3.31 13.27
CA LEU A 70 2.82 -4.76 13.16
C LEU A 70 4.16 -5.34 13.64
N PRO A 71 4.21 -6.63 13.97
CA PRO A 71 5.44 -7.30 14.40
C PRO A 71 6.43 -7.53 13.25
N GLU A 72 6.02 -7.37 11.99
CA GLU A 72 6.90 -7.48 10.84
C GLU A 72 6.47 -6.54 9.70
N ILE A 73 7.38 -6.27 8.76
CA ILE A 73 7.16 -5.42 7.59
C ILE A 73 6.43 -6.17 6.47
N ILE A 74 5.89 -5.42 5.49
CA ILE A 74 5.34 -5.92 4.20
C ILE A 74 4.26 -7.00 4.38
N PHE A 75 3.33 -6.77 5.31
CA PHE A 75 2.15 -7.63 5.36
C PHE A 75 1.37 -7.58 4.01
N PRO A 76 0.97 -8.72 3.40
CA PRO A 76 0.91 -10.08 3.94
C PRO A 76 2.05 -11.03 3.51
N LEU A 77 3.27 -10.54 3.27
CA LEU A 77 4.42 -11.39 2.95
C LEU A 77 4.63 -12.45 4.05
N ASP A 78 5.14 -13.61 3.66
CA ASP A 78 5.55 -14.63 4.62
C ASP A 78 6.54 -14.07 5.66
N ASN A 79 6.28 -14.32 6.95
CA ASN A 79 7.04 -13.72 8.04
C ASN A 79 8.55 -14.05 8.01
N GLU A 80 8.94 -15.24 7.54
CA GLU A 80 10.34 -15.60 7.41
C GLU A 80 11.00 -14.73 6.34
N LEU A 81 10.38 -14.62 5.18
CA LEU A 81 10.88 -13.81 4.07
C LEU A 81 10.89 -12.31 4.43
N ALA A 82 9.86 -11.82 5.10
CA ALA A 82 9.79 -10.44 5.58
C ALA A 82 10.93 -10.12 6.58
N GLY A 83 11.18 -11.03 7.53
CA GLY A 83 12.28 -10.90 8.48
C GLY A 83 13.68 -10.97 7.83
N MET A 84 13.84 -11.79 6.79
CA MET A 84 15.07 -11.83 6.00
C MET A 84 15.28 -10.54 5.23
N LEU A 85 14.24 -10.03 4.58
CA LEU A 85 14.28 -8.77 3.86
C LEU A 85 14.63 -7.60 4.78
N ARG A 86 13.94 -7.47 5.91
CA ARG A 86 14.22 -6.40 6.89
C ARG A 86 15.67 -6.40 7.37
N LYS A 87 16.24 -7.56 7.65
CA LYS A 87 17.66 -7.70 8.04
C LYS A 87 18.63 -7.35 6.92
N SER A 88 18.19 -7.47 5.67
CA SER A 88 19.00 -7.22 4.47
C SER A 88 19.00 -5.76 4.06
N ILE A 89 17.94 -5.01 4.32
CA ILE A 89 17.87 -3.56 4.06
C ILE A 89 18.84 -2.85 5.01
N LYS A 90 19.89 -2.25 4.45
CA LYS A 90 20.93 -1.56 5.22
C LYS A 90 20.56 -0.11 5.51
N GLY A 91 21.09 0.45 6.59
CA GLY A 91 20.95 1.89 6.93
C GLY A 91 19.56 2.31 7.40
N VAL A 92 18.63 1.38 7.63
CA VAL A 92 17.30 1.67 8.17
C VAL A 92 17.18 1.15 9.61
N ASN A 93 16.74 2.03 10.51
CA ASN A 93 16.41 1.68 11.89
C ASN A 93 14.92 1.31 11.98
N PHE A 94 14.61 0.03 12.15
CA PHE A 94 13.24 -0.46 12.24
C PHE A 94 12.73 -0.44 13.69
N HIS A 95 11.57 0.18 13.90
CA HIS A 95 10.82 0.22 15.16
C HIS A 95 9.50 -0.53 14.94
N LEU A 96 9.52 -1.85 15.12
CA LEU A 96 8.33 -2.71 14.99
C LEU A 96 7.52 -2.68 16.29
N GLU A 97 6.25 -3.15 16.21
CA GLU A 97 5.30 -3.13 17.33
C GLU A 97 5.21 -1.74 17.98
N SER A 98 5.29 -0.70 17.14
CA SER A 98 5.42 0.70 17.54
C SER A 98 4.31 1.54 16.95
N LYS A 99 3.58 2.25 17.81
CA LYS A 99 2.45 3.09 17.41
C LYS A 99 2.81 4.57 17.52
N VAL A 100 2.72 5.28 16.40
CA VAL A 100 2.89 6.74 16.40
C VAL A 100 1.74 7.40 17.16
N GLU A 101 2.08 8.30 18.07
CA GLU A 101 1.15 9.06 18.91
C GLU A 101 0.91 10.47 18.36
N ARG A 102 1.99 11.15 17.97
CA ARG A 102 1.94 12.50 17.37
C ARG A 102 3.22 12.84 16.61
N ILE A 103 3.09 13.79 15.71
CA ILE A 103 4.18 14.44 15.00
C ILE A 103 4.30 15.87 15.54
N THR A 104 5.52 16.38 15.64
CA THR A 104 5.83 17.77 16.06
C THR A 104 6.72 18.40 14.98
N ALA A 105 7.00 19.68 15.06
CA ALA A 105 7.80 20.42 14.09
C ALA A 105 9.18 19.80 13.76
N ASN A 106 9.73 18.94 14.63
CA ASN A 106 11.07 18.38 14.43
C ASN A 106 11.22 16.94 14.96
N SER A 107 10.13 16.25 15.24
CA SER A 107 10.19 14.88 15.76
C SER A 107 8.90 14.09 15.63
N VAL A 108 9.00 12.77 15.73
CA VAL A 108 7.89 11.84 15.86
C VAL A 108 7.92 11.19 17.23
N VAL A 109 6.80 11.27 17.97
CA VAL A 109 6.59 10.58 19.23
C VAL A 109 5.80 9.30 19.00
N TYR A 110 6.28 8.19 19.52
CA TYR A 110 5.66 6.87 19.36
C TYR A 110 5.76 6.05 20.63
N SER A 111 4.86 5.11 20.83
CA SER A 111 4.92 4.14 21.92
C SER A 111 5.45 2.81 21.41
N GLN A 112 6.31 2.18 22.23
CA GLN A 112 6.83 0.83 22.00
C GLN A 112 6.95 0.12 23.35
N ASN A 113 6.36 -1.06 23.48
CA ASN A 113 6.32 -1.83 24.75
C ASN A 113 5.74 -1.04 25.93
N GLY A 114 4.77 -0.12 25.68
CA GLY A 114 4.17 0.72 26.70
C GLY A 114 4.99 1.95 27.10
N GLU A 115 6.17 2.16 26.51
CA GLU A 115 7.02 3.33 26.73
C GLU A 115 6.88 4.34 25.59
N SER A 116 6.73 5.62 25.92
CA SER A 116 6.74 6.70 24.94
C SER A 116 8.19 7.06 24.59
N LYS A 117 8.49 7.10 23.29
CA LYS A 117 9.80 7.38 22.71
C LYS A 117 9.71 8.53 21.70
N ASN A 118 10.83 9.13 21.39
CA ASN A 118 10.92 10.26 20.46
C ASN A 118 12.06 10.06 19.46
N ILE A 119 11.81 10.36 18.18
CA ILE A 119 12.82 10.38 17.13
C ILE A 119 12.82 11.77 16.50
N SER A 120 13.96 12.48 16.60
CA SER A 120 14.14 13.75 15.89
C SER A 120 14.26 13.51 14.39
N CYS A 121 13.63 14.34 13.58
CA CYS A 121 13.66 14.26 12.12
C CYS A 121 13.37 15.63 11.50
N ASP A 122 13.72 15.78 10.25
CA ASP A 122 13.40 16.94 9.42
C ASP A 122 12.43 16.63 8.28
N MET A 123 12.08 15.33 8.08
CA MET A 123 11.01 14.91 7.18
C MET A 123 10.30 13.67 7.71
N VAL A 124 8.99 13.61 7.49
CA VAL A 124 8.15 12.47 7.86
C VAL A 124 7.37 11.99 6.64
N LEU A 125 7.57 10.74 6.24
CA LEU A 125 6.76 10.07 5.21
C LEU A 125 5.63 9.28 5.85
N VAL A 126 4.39 9.58 5.50
CA VAL A 126 3.21 8.79 5.90
C VAL A 126 2.86 7.81 4.79
N SER A 127 2.98 6.50 5.07
CA SER A 127 2.78 5.39 4.11
C SER A 127 2.00 4.22 4.71
N VAL A 128 0.92 4.53 5.43
CA VAL A 128 0.08 3.56 6.17
C VAL A 128 -1.01 2.91 5.32
N GLY A 129 -0.97 3.08 4.01
CA GLY A 129 -1.90 2.48 3.06
C GLY A 129 -2.53 3.48 2.10
N ARG A 130 -3.43 2.96 1.26
CA ARG A 130 -4.17 3.73 0.24
C ARG A 130 -5.67 3.48 0.37
N LYS A 131 -6.48 4.47 0.03
CA LYS A 131 -7.94 4.40 0.03
C LYS A 131 -8.46 4.57 -1.40
N PRO A 132 -9.35 3.68 -1.91
CA PRO A 132 -9.98 3.84 -3.20
C PRO A 132 -10.71 5.17 -3.35
N ASN A 133 -10.58 5.80 -4.51
CA ASN A 133 -11.22 7.08 -4.83
C ASN A 133 -12.66 6.86 -5.33
N VAL A 134 -13.58 6.64 -4.42
CA VAL A 134 -15.01 6.41 -4.71
C VAL A 134 -15.88 7.63 -4.39
N GLU A 135 -15.38 8.56 -3.60
CA GLU A 135 -16.12 9.75 -3.17
C GLU A 135 -16.31 10.75 -4.31
N GLY A 136 -17.49 11.40 -4.36
CA GLY A 136 -17.79 12.43 -5.35
C GLY A 136 -18.06 11.95 -6.78
N LEU A 137 -18.11 10.64 -7.02
CA LEU A 137 -18.40 10.06 -8.32
C LEU A 137 -19.90 9.93 -8.60
N GLY A 138 -20.75 10.12 -7.58
CA GLY A 138 -22.21 9.98 -7.70
C GLY A 138 -22.66 8.54 -7.94
N LEU A 139 -21.90 7.56 -7.46
CA LEU A 139 -22.16 6.12 -7.63
C LEU A 139 -23.52 5.72 -7.04
N GLU A 140 -23.91 6.36 -5.95
CA GLU A 140 -25.19 6.19 -5.27
C GLU A 140 -26.40 6.60 -6.15
N ASN A 141 -26.22 7.53 -7.09
CA ASN A 141 -27.28 8.01 -7.98
C ASN A 141 -27.64 7.00 -9.09
N ILE A 142 -26.80 6.02 -9.28
CA ILE A 142 -26.94 4.97 -10.32
C ILE A 142 -26.84 3.57 -9.73
N ASP A 143 -27.04 3.45 -8.41
CA ASP A 143 -27.13 2.22 -7.65
C ASP A 143 -25.89 1.28 -7.84
N ILE A 144 -24.69 1.83 -8.00
CA ILE A 144 -23.46 1.02 -8.03
C ILE A 144 -23.09 0.59 -6.60
N ASP A 145 -22.80 -0.70 -6.44
CA ASP A 145 -22.35 -1.26 -5.17
C ASP A 145 -20.90 -0.86 -4.86
N PHE A 146 -20.69 -0.12 -3.79
CA PHE A 146 -19.37 0.26 -3.28
C PHE A 146 -19.37 0.43 -1.77
N ASP A 147 -18.19 0.40 -1.18
CA ASP A 147 -17.97 0.75 0.23
C ASP A 147 -16.59 1.45 0.39
N GLN A 148 -16.13 1.59 1.64
CA GLN A 148 -14.82 2.16 1.95
C GLN A 148 -13.63 1.37 1.36
N HIS A 149 -13.85 0.12 0.96
CA HIS A 149 -12.86 -0.76 0.35
C HIS A 149 -12.87 -0.73 -1.18
N GLY A 150 -13.78 0.02 -1.82
CA GLY A 150 -13.82 0.22 -3.26
C GLY A 150 -15.13 -0.19 -3.94
N ILE A 151 -15.17 -0.01 -5.26
CA ILE A 151 -16.28 -0.42 -6.11
C ILE A 151 -16.29 -1.96 -6.22
N LYS A 152 -17.45 -2.58 -5.98
CA LYS A 152 -17.59 -4.02 -6.09
C LYS A 152 -17.71 -4.45 -7.55
N VAL A 153 -16.87 -5.40 -7.93
CA VAL A 153 -16.83 -5.97 -9.27
C VAL A 153 -16.79 -7.50 -9.22
N ASN A 154 -17.30 -8.13 -10.26
CA ASN A 154 -17.11 -9.56 -10.48
C ASN A 154 -15.73 -9.85 -11.12
N GLN A 155 -15.43 -11.11 -11.44
CA GLN A 155 -14.16 -11.50 -12.06
C GLN A 155 -13.97 -10.95 -13.48
N ALA A 156 -15.05 -10.51 -14.15
CA ALA A 156 -15.02 -9.84 -15.44
C ALA A 156 -14.84 -8.31 -15.34
N MET A 157 -14.56 -7.79 -14.13
CA MET A 157 -14.46 -6.36 -13.80
C MET A 157 -15.76 -5.57 -13.95
N GLN A 158 -16.90 -6.25 -14.08
CA GLN A 158 -18.22 -5.65 -14.23
C GLN A 158 -18.81 -5.37 -12.83
N THR A 159 -19.41 -4.19 -12.66
CA THR A 159 -20.19 -3.84 -11.48
C THR A 159 -21.54 -4.54 -11.48
N ASN A 160 -22.37 -4.28 -10.48
CA ASN A 160 -23.79 -4.70 -10.49
C ASN A 160 -24.62 -4.02 -11.59
N VAL A 161 -24.12 -2.91 -12.20
CA VAL A 161 -24.74 -2.26 -13.36
C VAL A 161 -24.08 -2.77 -14.65
N PRO A 162 -24.80 -3.50 -15.55
CA PRO A 162 -24.22 -4.35 -16.58
C PRO A 162 -23.27 -3.66 -17.59
N HIS A 163 -23.43 -2.37 -17.84
CA HIS A 163 -22.59 -1.60 -18.78
C HIS A 163 -21.51 -0.76 -18.10
N ILE A 164 -21.35 -0.91 -16.77
CA ILE A 164 -20.35 -0.18 -15.99
C ILE A 164 -19.34 -1.15 -15.40
N TYR A 165 -18.07 -0.86 -15.62
CA TYR A 165 -16.92 -1.62 -15.16
C TYR A 165 -16.06 -0.75 -14.25
N ALA A 166 -15.32 -1.37 -13.32
CA ALA A 166 -14.32 -0.68 -12.54
C ALA A 166 -13.01 -1.46 -12.53
N VAL A 167 -11.88 -0.77 -12.66
CA VAL A 167 -10.54 -1.38 -12.79
C VAL A 167 -9.49 -0.65 -11.96
N GLY A 168 -8.45 -1.38 -11.55
CA GLY A 168 -7.34 -0.85 -10.77
C GLY A 168 -7.70 -0.58 -9.31
N ASP A 169 -6.98 0.34 -8.69
CA ASP A 169 -7.01 0.60 -7.24
C ASP A 169 -8.40 0.97 -6.72
N VAL A 170 -9.26 1.56 -7.56
CA VAL A 170 -10.64 1.92 -7.17
C VAL A 170 -11.48 0.72 -6.77
N THR A 171 -11.13 -0.49 -7.20
CA THR A 171 -11.80 -1.74 -6.80
C THR A 171 -11.37 -2.23 -5.42
N GLY A 172 -10.23 -1.75 -4.91
CA GLY A 172 -9.65 -2.16 -3.64
C GLY A 172 -9.14 -3.61 -3.58
N THR A 173 -9.28 -4.36 -4.68
CA THR A 173 -8.96 -5.80 -4.70
C THR A 173 -7.46 -6.06 -4.85
N SER A 174 -6.78 -5.28 -5.69
CA SER A 174 -5.34 -5.35 -5.90
C SER A 174 -4.82 -3.98 -6.35
N MET A 175 -4.01 -3.35 -5.50
CA MET A 175 -3.46 -2.01 -5.74
C MET A 175 -2.05 -2.09 -6.35
N LEU A 176 -1.93 -2.83 -7.47
CA LEU A 176 -0.68 -3.06 -8.19
C LEU A 176 -0.86 -2.64 -9.66
N ALA A 177 0.13 -1.93 -10.22
CA ALA A 177 0.06 -1.37 -11.56
C ALA A 177 -0.19 -2.44 -12.65
N HIS A 178 0.52 -3.56 -12.60
CA HIS A 178 0.33 -4.68 -13.54
C HIS A 178 -1.02 -5.39 -13.35
N SER A 179 -1.54 -5.44 -12.12
CA SER A 179 -2.89 -5.93 -11.85
C SER A 179 -3.94 -5.00 -12.47
N ALA A 180 -3.79 -3.69 -12.29
CA ALA A 180 -4.68 -2.69 -12.88
C ALA A 180 -4.69 -2.76 -14.42
N SER A 181 -3.52 -2.93 -15.06
CA SER A 181 -3.40 -3.14 -16.51
C SER A 181 -4.17 -4.38 -16.95
N ARG A 182 -4.00 -5.51 -16.25
CA ARG A 182 -4.72 -6.74 -16.56
C ARG A 182 -6.22 -6.62 -16.32
N MET A 183 -6.67 -5.92 -15.29
CA MET A 183 -8.09 -5.60 -15.06
C MET A 183 -8.67 -4.82 -16.24
N GLY A 184 -7.93 -3.83 -16.77
CA GLY A 184 -8.34 -3.06 -17.95
C GLY A 184 -8.52 -3.94 -19.19
N GLU A 185 -7.58 -4.86 -19.46
CA GLU A 185 -7.70 -5.83 -20.56
C GLU A 185 -8.94 -6.72 -20.41
N VAL A 186 -9.16 -7.26 -19.19
CA VAL A 186 -10.33 -8.09 -18.89
C VAL A 186 -11.62 -7.32 -19.12
N ALA A 187 -11.72 -6.09 -18.65
CA ALA A 187 -12.90 -5.26 -18.85
C ALA A 187 -13.19 -5.04 -20.35
N VAL A 188 -12.18 -4.60 -21.11
CA VAL A 188 -12.33 -4.33 -22.55
C VAL A 188 -12.73 -5.57 -23.35
N ARG A 189 -12.14 -6.74 -23.07
CA ARG A 189 -12.52 -8.01 -23.73
C ARG A 189 -13.97 -8.36 -23.46
N ASN A 190 -14.42 -8.27 -22.20
CA ASN A 190 -15.82 -8.54 -21.87
C ASN A 190 -16.79 -7.54 -22.53
N MET A 191 -16.43 -6.26 -22.63
CA MET A 191 -17.20 -5.27 -23.40
C MET A 191 -17.31 -5.62 -24.90
N SER A 192 -16.28 -6.24 -25.45
CA SER A 192 -16.22 -6.66 -26.85
C SER A 192 -16.91 -8.00 -27.11
N GLY A 193 -17.52 -8.63 -26.09
CA GLY A 193 -18.18 -9.93 -26.18
C GLY A 193 -17.24 -11.13 -26.05
N GLU A 194 -15.96 -10.93 -25.77
CA GLU A 194 -15.03 -11.99 -25.40
C GLU A 194 -15.19 -12.31 -23.90
N GLN A 195 -15.05 -13.60 -23.54
CA GLN A 195 -15.08 -13.99 -22.12
C GLN A 195 -13.66 -14.01 -21.57
N ASP A 196 -13.38 -13.16 -20.57
CA ASP A 196 -12.11 -13.14 -19.87
C ASP A 196 -12.34 -12.85 -18.37
N THR A 197 -11.43 -13.34 -17.51
CA THR A 197 -11.56 -13.19 -16.06
C THR A 197 -10.21 -12.92 -15.37
N MET A 198 -10.26 -12.20 -14.27
CA MET A 198 -9.10 -12.00 -13.39
C MET A 198 -8.75 -13.28 -12.63
N ARG A 199 -7.44 -13.55 -12.53
CA ARG A 199 -6.86 -14.67 -11.77
C ARG A 199 -6.01 -14.15 -10.63
N TYR A 200 -6.64 -13.65 -9.59
CA TYR A 200 -5.96 -12.99 -8.46
C TYR A 200 -4.90 -13.87 -7.77
N HIS A 201 -5.09 -15.20 -7.75
CA HIS A 201 -4.13 -16.15 -7.17
C HIS A 201 -2.80 -16.24 -7.95
N ALA A 202 -2.74 -15.70 -9.15
CA ALA A 202 -1.55 -15.73 -10.02
C ALA A 202 -0.95 -14.32 -10.25
N ILE A 203 -1.35 -13.34 -9.45
CA ILE A 203 -0.77 -11.99 -9.51
C ILE A 203 0.54 -12.00 -8.72
N PRO A 204 1.68 -11.69 -9.34
CA PRO A 204 2.93 -11.56 -8.61
C PRO A 204 2.95 -10.28 -7.78
N TRP A 205 3.53 -10.35 -6.62
CA TRP A 205 3.87 -9.21 -5.78
C TRP A 205 5.37 -8.98 -5.83
N VAL A 206 5.78 -7.73 -5.76
CA VAL A 206 7.18 -7.35 -5.71
C VAL A 206 7.32 -6.09 -4.85
N VAL A 207 8.42 -6.03 -4.11
CA VAL A 207 8.85 -4.86 -3.35
C VAL A 207 10.24 -4.50 -3.82
N TYR A 208 10.40 -3.32 -4.37
CA TYR A 208 11.62 -2.82 -5.02
C TYR A 208 12.60 -2.21 -4.01
N THR A 209 12.88 -2.96 -2.96
CA THR A 209 13.94 -2.63 -1.99
C THR A 209 15.30 -3.12 -2.51
N ASN A 210 16.38 -2.89 -1.76
CA ASN A 210 17.68 -3.49 -2.01
C ASN A 210 18.10 -4.35 -0.81
N PRO A 211 18.06 -5.72 -0.93
CA PRO A 211 17.60 -6.52 -2.09
C PRO A 211 16.10 -6.44 -2.33
N GLU A 212 15.65 -6.86 -3.52
CA GLU A 212 14.23 -7.01 -3.85
C GLU A 212 13.63 -8.25 -3.19
N ALA A 213 12.31 -8.22 -2.97
CA ALA A 213 11.53 -9.41 -2.61
C ALA A 213 10.33 -9.56 -3.54
N ALA A 214 10.05 -10.79 -3.97
CA ALA A 214 8.91 -11.07 -4.83
C ALA A 214 8.28 -12.41 -4.46
N TRP A 215 6.96 -12.50 -4.61
CA TRP A 215 6.21 -13.73 -4.36
C TRP A 215 4.96 -13.79 -5.22
N VAL A 216 4.36 -14.96 -5.33
CA VAL A 216 3.10 -15.21 -6.01
C VAL A 216 2.37 -16.37 -5.35
N GLY A 217 1.05 -16.29 -5.27
CA GLY A 217 0.21 -17.33 -4.67
C GLY A 217 0.10 -17.22 -3.16
N MET A 218 -0.12 -18.34 -2.50
CA MET A 218 -0.38 -18.43 -1.07
C MET A 218 0.89 -18.38 -0.24
N THR A 219 0.81 -17.77 0.93
CA THR A 219 1.82 -17.90 1.98
C THR A 219 1.77 -19.28 2.63
N GLU A 220 2.83 -19.64 3.37
CA GLU A 220 2.85 -20.88 4.16
C GLU A 220 1.71 -20.92 5.18
N ALA A 221 1.42 -19.80 5.84
CA ALA A 221 0.34 -19.67 6.81
C ALA A 221 -1.03 -19.95 6.17
N GLU A 222 -1.33 -19.31 5.02
CA GLU A 222 -2.58 -19.52 4.29
C GLU A 222 -2.73 -20.97 3.78
N ALA A 223 -1.63 -21.60 3.38
CA ALA A 223 -1.65 -23.01 2.96
C ALA A 223 -1.95 -23.93 4.14
N LYS A 224 -1.35 -23.69 5.30
CA LYS A 224 -1.63 -24.44 6.54
C LYS A 224 -3.08 -24.31 6.99
N ASP A 225 -3.63 -23.09 6.96
CA ASP A 225 -5.02 -22.80 7.32
C ASP A 225 -6.01 -23.55 6.40
N LYS A 226 -5.63 -23.76 5.14
CA LYS A 226 -6.39 -24.55 4.16
C LYS A 226 -6.11 -26.05 4.21
N GLY A 227 -5.27 -26.53 5.13
CA GLY A 227 -4.88 -27.93 5.25
C GLY A 227 -4.04 -28.45 4.08
N ILE A 228 -3.37 -27.55 3.34
CA ILE A 228 -2.47 -27.90 2.23
C ILE A 228 -1.11 -28.24 2.81
N PRO A 229 -0.55 -29.45 2.53
CA PRO A 229 0.78 -29.81 3.00
C PRO A 229 1.87 -28.87 2.43
N VAL A 230 2.72 -28.36 3.31
CA VAL A 230 3.85 -27.49 2.96
C VAL A 230 5.14 -28.26 3.28
N LYS A 231 6.14 -28.10 2.42
CA LYS A 231 7.49 -28.67 2.61
C LYS A 231 8.47 -27.59 3.00
#